data_409660bfa19a145b8e5ca8c60c7fd657
#
_entry.id   409660bfa19a145b8e5ca8c60c7fd657
#
_cell.length_a   1.000
_cell.length_b   1.000
_cell.length_c   1.000
_cell.angle_alpha   90.00
_cell.angle_beta   90.00
_cell.angle_gamma   90.00
#
_symmetry.space_group_name_H-M   'P 1'
#
loop_
_entity.id
_entity.type
_entity.pdbx_description
1 polymer ?
#
loop_
_entity_poly.entity_id
_entity_poly.type
_entity_poly.pdbx_seq_one_letter_code
_entity_poly.pdbx_strand_id
1 'polypeptide(L)'
;MTRAIGVVALLLAVAVGGWLFTAQSKNNGPSSAAATHEEGQAVLATASSNFSQVTDALQGAYAQTGTYAGALLPAGSGVTLVRATQTSYCLETTVNGTLVHEYGPGGSPATGGC
;
A
#
# COMPACT_ATOMS: atom_id res chain seq x y z
N MET A 1 7.58 -44.53 -18.56
CA MET A 1 7.13 -44.40 -17.14
C MET A 1 7.39 -43.03 -16.57
N THR A 2 8.53 -42.40 -16.78
CA THR A 2 8.84 -41.07 -16.26
C THR A 2 7.93 -39.96 -16.77
N ARG A 3 7.44 -40.05 -17.99
CA ARG A 3 6.51 -39.04 -18.58
C ARG A 3 5.11 -39.09 -17.97
N ALA A 4 4.64 -40.27 -17.55
CA ALA A 4 3.32 -40.41 -16.93
C ALA A 4 3.29 -39.86 -15.52
N ILE A 5 4.36 -39.99 -14.77
CA ILE A 5 4.49 -39.48 -13.39
C ILE A 5 4.48 -37.94 -13.41
N GLY A 6 5.15 -37.32 -14.39
CA GLY A 6 5.17 -35.86 -14.54
C GLY A 6 3.80 -35.26 -14.82
N VAL A 7 3.01 -35.92 -15.68
CA VAL A 7 1.66 -35.45 -16.00
C VAL A 7 0.72 -35.54 -14.81
N VAL A 8 0.80 -36.64 -14.05
CA VAL A 8 -0.03 -36.82 -12.85
C VAL A 8 0.31 -35.77 -11.78
N ALA A 9 1.59 -35.47 -11.57
CA ALA A 9 2.02 -34.46 -10.63
C ALA A 9 1.53 -33.04 -11.04
N LEU A 10 1.56 -32.74 -12.33
CA LEU A 10 1.08 -31.46 -12.84
C LEU A 10 -0.43 -31.31 -12.64
N LEU A 11 -1.21 -32.35 -12.91
CA LEU A 11 -2.66 -32.32 -12.73
C LEU A 11 -3.04 -32.15 -11.26
N LEU A 12 -2.33 -32.77 -10.34
CA LEU A 12 -2.56 -32.60 -8.91
C LEU A 12 -2.25 -31.19 -8.44
N ALA A 13 -1.19 -30.58 -8.93
CA ALA A 13 -0.84 -29.19 -8.60
C ALA A 13 -1.92 -28.21 -9.05
N VAL A 14 -2.46 -28.37 -10.24
CA VAL A 14 -3.55 -27.52 -10.76
C VAL A 14 -4.82 -27.69 -9.93
N ALA A 15 -5.17 -28.92 -9.56
CA ALA A 15 -6.37 -29.20 -8.76
C ALA A 15 -6.29 -28.53 -7.37
N VAL A 16 -5.15 -28.62 -6.69
CA VAL A 16 -4.95 -28.00 -5.38
C VAL A 16 -4.96 -26.46 -5.50
N GLY A 17 -4.28 -25.89 -6.47
CA GLY A 17 -4.26 -24.46 -6.71
C GLY A 17 -5.63 -23.88 -7.03
N GLY A 18 -6.40 -24.57 -7.88
CA GLY A 18 -7.77 -24.18 -8.23
C GLY A 18 -8.72 -24.23 -7.04
N TRP A 19 -8.60 -25.22 -6.19
CA TRP A 19 -9.43 -25.34 -5.01
C TRP A 19 -9.16 -24.22 -3.99
N LEU A 20 -7.92 -23.88 -3.73
CA LEU A 20 -7.55 -22.77 -2.85
C LEU A 20 -8.08 -21.43 -3.38
N PHE A 21 -7.97 -21.20 -4.67
CA PHE A 21 -8.49 -19.97 -5.29
C PHE A 21 -10.02 -19.87 -5.15
N THR A 22 -10.75 -20.96 -5.38
CA THR A 22 -12.20 -21.00 -5.24
C THR A 22 -12.64 -20.77 -3.79
N ALA A 23 -11.94 -21.34 -2.81
CA ALA A 23 -12.22 -21.13 -1.39
C ALA A 23 -12.04 -19.65 -0.99
N GLN A 24 -10.98 -19.01 -1.45
CA GLN A 24 -10.73 -17.59 -1.21
C GLN A 24 -11.81 -16.72 -1.86
N SER A 25 -12.23 -17.02 -3.09
CA SER A 25 -13.29 -16.27 -3.78
C SER A 25 -14.63 -16.32 -3.06
N LYS A 26 -14.96 -17.45 -2.42
CA LYS A 26 -16.20 -17.58 -1.63
C LYS A 26 -16.19 -16.74 -0.36
N ASN A 27 -15.04 -16.61 0.29
CA ASN A 27 -14.88 -15.86 1.52
C ASN A 27 -14.79 -14.34 1.28
N ASN A 28 -14.37 -13.94 0.09
CA ASN A 28 -14.09 -12.55 -0.28
C ASN A 28 -15.09 -12.02 -1.34
N GLY A 29 -16.36 -12.37 -1.22
CA GLY A 29 -17.40 -11.83 -2.10
C GLY A 29 -17.59 -10.31 -1.94
N PRO A 30 -18.07 -9.59 -2.98
CA PRO A 30 -18.14 -8.12 -2.97
C PRO A 30 -19.01 -7.52 -1.87
N SER A 31 -19.95 -8.29 -1.33
CA SER A 31 -20.87 -7.85 -0.28
C SER A 31 -20.48 -8.32 1.12
N SER A 32 -19.34 -9.01 1.29
CA SER A 32 -18.91 -9.51 2.59
C SER A 32 -18.13 -8.45 3.36
N ALA A 33 -18.22 -8.44 4.69
CA ALA A 33 -17.41 -7.59 5.56
C ALA A 33 -15.91 -7.87 5.40
N ALA A 34 -15.52 -9.10 5.12
CA ALA A 34 -14.14 -9.48 4.87
C ALA A 34 -13.59 -8.83 3.59
N ALA A 35 -14.37 -8.77 2.51
CA ALA A 35 -13.97 -8.10 1.27
C ALA A 35 -13.77 -6.60 1.48
N THR A 36 -14.66 -5.93 2.20
CA THR A 36 -14.55 -4.51 2.52
C THR A 36 -13.29 -4.22 3.35
N HIS A 37 -12.97 -5.08 4.31
CA HIS A 37 -11.76 -4.95 5.13
C HIS A 37 -10.48 -5.12 4.29
N GLU A 38 -10.46 -6.09 3.37
CA GLU A 38 -9.30 -6.32 2.48
C GLU A 38 -9.11 -5.17 1.51
N GLU A 39 -10.17 -4.59 0.96
CA GLU A 39 -10.09 -3.41 0.12
C GLU A 39 -9.49 -2.23 0.89
N GLY A 40 -9.91 -2.01 2.13
CA GLY A 40 -9.34 -0.98 3.00
C GLY A 40 -7.85 -1.21 3.27
N GLN A 41 -7.45 -2.45 3.53
CA GLN A 41 -6.03 -2.79 3.70
C GLN A 41 -5.22 -2.62 2.41
N ALA A 42 -5.78 -2.96 1.25
CA ALA A 42 -5.11 -2.76 -0.03
C ALA A 42 -4.89 -1.27 -0.34
N VAL A 43 -5.86 -0.42 -0.02
CA VAL A 43 -5.73 1.03 -0.15
C VAL A 43 -4.60 1.56 0.73
N LEU A 44 -4.56 1.15 2.00
CA LEU A 44 -3.50 1.57 2.94
C LEU A 44 -2.13 1.05 2.52
N ALA A 45 -2.03 -0.17 2.00
CA ALA A 45 -0.77 -0.73 1.51
C ALA A 45 -0.25 0.04 0.30
N THR A 46 -1.11 0.40 -0.65
CA THR A 46 -0.74 1.22 -1.81
C THR A 46 -0.30 2.62 -1.37
N ALA A 47 -1.04 3.23 -0.46
CA ALA A 47 -0.69 4.54 0.11
C ALA A 47 0.66 4.48 0.84
N SER A 48 0.91 3.44 1.61
CA SER A 48 2.19 3.23 2.30
C SER A 48 3.36 3.16 1.33
N SER A 49 3.20 2.47 0.21
CA SER A 49 4.22 2.42 -0.85
C SER A 49 4.49 3.82 -1.44
N ASN A 50 3.45 4.59 -1.72
CA ASN A 50 3.58 5.95 -2.23
C ASN A 50 4.24 6.86 -1.20
N PHE A 51 3.85 6.77 0.07
CA PHE A 51 4.42 7.57 1.15
C PHE A 51 5.89 7.23 1.41
N SER A 52 6.29 5.96 1.28
CA SER A 52 7.69 5.54 1.50
C SER A 52 8.67 6.29 0.59
N GLN A 53 8.33 6.45 -0.68
CA GLN A 53 9.16 7.17 -1.64
C GLN A 53 9.31 8.65 -1.25
N VAL A 54 8.22 9.26 -0.81
CA VAL A 54 8.19 10.66 -0.39
C VAL A 54 8.89 10.83 0.96
N THR A 55 8.71 9.90 1.88
CA THR A 55 9.36 9.91 3.20
C THR A 55 10.89 9.87 3.06
N ASP A 56 11.41 9.08 2.14
CA ASP A 56 12.85 9.04 1.86
C ASP A 56 13.36 10.40 1.37
N ALA A 57 12.61 11.06 0.49
CA ALA A 57 12.94 12.40 0.02
C ALA A 57 12.90 13.44 1.13
N LEU A 58 11.90 13.35 2.02
CA LEU A 58 11.76 14.25 3.17
C LEU A 58 12.90 14.05 4.18
N GLN A 59 13.30 12.83 4.45
CA GLN A 59 14.44 12.52 5.30
C GLN A 59 15.74 13.06 4.73
N GLY A 60 15.93 12.95 3.41
CA GLY A 60 17.06 13.54 2.72
C GLY A 60 17.09 15.07 2.85
N ALA A 61 15.95 15.73 2.67
CA ALA A 61 15.83 17.18 2.87
C ALA A 61 16.13 17.59 4.31
N TYR A 62 15.63 16.87 5.28
CA TYR A 62 15.90 17.12 6.70
C TYR A 62 17.40 16.97 7.03
N ALA A 63 18.04 15.95 6.48
CA ALA A 63 19.48 15.74 6.68
C ALA A 63 20.32 16.89 6.12
N GLN A 64 19.87 17.54 5.04
CA GLN A 64 20.56 18.66 4.42
C GLN A 64 20.26 20.00 5.09
N THR A 65 19.02 20.24 5.52
CA THR A 65 18.53 21.54 5.97
C THR A 65 18.17 21.61 7.44
N GLY A 66 18.00 20.47 8.11
CA GLY A 66 17.56 20.40 9.50
C GLY A 66 16.08 20.70 9.73
N THR A 67 15.28 20.73 8.67
CA THR A 67 13.82 21.00 8.74
C THR A 67 13.07 20.30 7.62
N TYR A 68 11.81 19.95 7.87
CA TYR A 68 10.88 19.52 6.84
C TYR A 68 10.18 20.67 6.12
N ALA A 69 10.15 21.85 6.74
CA ALA A 69 9.51 23.02 6.16
C ALA A 69 10.19 23.41 4.85
N GLY A 70 9.40 23.66 3.81
CA GLY A 70 9.91 24.01 2.49
C GLY A 70 10.45 22.83 1.68
N ALA A 71 10.31 21.59 2.15
CA ALA A 71 10.74 20.41 1.41
C ALA A 71 9.91 20.24 0.12
N LEU A 72 10.57 19.83 -0.95
CA LEU A 72 9.94 19.56 -2.24
C LEU A 72 9.77 18.06 -2.42
N LEU A 73 8.58 17.65 -2.85
CA LEU A 73 8.29 16.25 -3.14
C LEU A 73 8.74 15.88 -4.56
N PRO A 74 9.08 14.60 -4.81
CA PRO A 74 9.38 14.13 -6.15
C PRO A 74 8.19 14.36 -7.09
N ALA A 75 8.46 14.81 -8.30
CA ALA A 75 7.43 15.01 -9.31
C ALA A 75 6.78 13.67 -9.66
N GLY A 76 5.44 13.66 -9.77
CA GLY A 76 4.70 12.46 -10.14
C GLY A 76 4.53 11.44 -9.02
N SER A 77 4.85 11.78 -7.78
CA SER A 77 4.67 10.89 -6.62
C SER A 77 3.19 10.59 -6.30
N GLY A 78 2.27 11.47 -6.73
CA GLY A 78 0.86 11.36 -6.38
C GLY A 78 0.55 11.72 -4.91
N VAL A 79 1.53 12.21 -4.18
CA VAL A 79 1.42 12.58 -2.77
C VAL A 79 1.53 14.09 -2.62
N THR A 80 0.70 14.66 -1.75
CA THR A 80 0.71 16.09 -1.42
C THR A 80 1.26 16.30 -0.02
N LEU A 81 2.20 17.23 0.11
CA LEU A 81 2.68 17.70 1.40
C LEU A 81 1.72 18.79 1.90
N VAL A 82 0.82 18.43 2.79
CA VAL A 82 -0.23 19.34 3.29
C VAL A 82 0.31 20.27 4.36
N ARG A 83 1.16 19.75 5.23
CA ARG A 83 1.76 20.50 6.33
C ARG A 83 3.20 20.03 6.51
N ALA A 84 4.09 20.97 6.72
CA ALA A 84 5.46 20.68 7.10
C ALA A 84 5.96 21.74 8.08
N THR A 85 6.55 21.27 9.16
CA THR A 85 7.20 22.09 10.17
C THR A 85 8.68 21.72 10.27
N GLN A 86 9.39 22.30 11.21
CA GLN A 86 10.79 21.91 11.42
C GLN A 86 10.93 20.42 11.79
N THR A 87 9.99 19.86 12.55
CA THR A 87 10.12 18.52 13.14
C THR A 87 9.07 17.53 12.70
N SER A 88 8.05 17.94 11.97
CA SER A 88 6.93 17.07 11.58
C SER A 88 6.38 17.45 10.21
N TYR A 89 5.60 16.52 9.64
CA TYR A 89 4.89 16.75 8.38
C TYR A 89 3.62 15.91 8.31
N CYS A 90 2.70 16.29 7.42
CA CYS A 90 1.54 15.47 7.08
C CYS A 90 1.40 15.36 5.58
N LEU A 91 1.31 14.13 5.11
CA LEU A 91 1.17 13.78 3.70
C LEU A 91 -0.25 13.29 3.41
N GLU A 92 -0.74 13.56 2.22
CA GLU A 92 -2.01 13.02 1.71
C GLU A 92 -1.81 12.39 0.34
N THR A 93 -2.55 11.33 0.08
CA THR A 93 -2.70 10.73 -1.25
C THR A 93 -4.11 10.19 -1.41
N THR A 94 -4.56 10.03 -2.66
CA THR A 94 -5.85 9.42 -2.97
C THR A 94 -5.60 8.10 -3.69
N VAL A 95 -6.16 7.03 -3.16
CA VAL A 95 -6.08 5.68 -3.73
C VAL A 95 -7.50 5.19 -3.98
N ASN A 96 -7.85 4.93 -5.24
CA ASN A 96 -9.18 4.47 -5.64
C ASN A 96 -10.33 5.34 -5.08
N GLY A 97 -10.14 6.67 -5.09
CA GLY A 97 -11.11 7.62 -4.57
C GLY A 97 -11.11 7.78 -3.04
N THR A 98 -10.28 7.05 -2.32
CA THR A 98 -10.15 7.15 -0.87
C THR A 98 -8.95 8.04 -0.51
N LEU A 99 -9.21 9.08 0.29
CA LEU A 99 -8.17 9.94 0.83
C LEU A 99 -7.47 9.25 1.99
N VAL A 100 -6.15 9.27 1.95
CA VAL A 100 -5.29 8.65 2.97
C VAL A 100 -4.24 9.67 3.40
N HIS A 101 -3.94 9.74 4.68
CA HIS A 101 -2.92 10.61 5.23
C HIS A 101 -1.90 9.84 6.05
N GLU A 102 -0.72 10.44 6.23
CA GLU A 102 0.32 9.92 7.11
C GLU A 102 1.02 11.09 7.80
N TYR A 103 1.04 11.06 9.12
CA TYR A 103 1.85 11.98 9.91
C TYR A 103 3.26 11.43 10.05
N GLY A 104 4.25 12.27 9.88
CA GLY A 104 5.64 11.86 10.05
C GLY A 104 6.44 12.85 10.89
N PRO A 105 7.63 12.43 11.25
CA PRO A 105 8.24 11.11 11.02
C PRO A 105 7.62 10.01 11.90
N GLY A 106 7.64 8.76 11.42
CA GLY A 106 7.26 7.58 12.21
C GLY A 106 5.78 7.25 12.27
N GLY A 107 4.92 7.96 11.55
CA GLY A 107 3.49 7.65 11.47
C GLY A 107 3.16 6.47 10.57
N SER A 108 1.89 6.10 10.56
CA SER A 108 1.34 5.06 9.71
C SER A 108 0.19 5.62 8.87
N PRO A 109 -0.04 5.09 7.65
CA PRO A 109 -1.17 5.53 6.82
C PRO A 109 -2.51 5.28 7.52
N ALA A 110 -3.41 6.25 7.39
CA ALA A 110 -4.78 6.15 7.90
C ALA A 110 -5.73 6.83 6.91
N THR A 111 -6.97 6.39 6.87
CA THR A 111 -7.99 6.99 6.02
C THR A 111 -8.36 8.40 6.51
N GLY A 112 -8.68 9.27 5.56
CA GLY A 112 -9.01 10.67 5.83
C GLY A 112 -7.86 11.61 5.50
N GLY A 113 -8.08 12.89 5.70
CA GLY A 113 -7.12 13.95 5.42
C GLY A 113 -6.32 14.39 6.65
N CYS A 114 -5.29 15.16 6.40
CA CYS A 114 -4.59 15.87 7.46
C CYS A 114 -5.52 16.92 8.06
#